data_f9f8e1639c08dddbd51213add42c124d
#
_entry.id   f9f8e1639c08dddbd51213add42c124d
#
_cell.length_a   1.000
_cell.length_b   1.000
_cell.length_c   1.000
_cell.angle_alpha   90.00
_cell.angle_beta   90.00
_cell.angle_gamma   90.00
#
_symmetry.space_group_name_H-M   'P 1'
#
loop_
_entity.id
_entity.type
_entity.pdbx_description
1 polymer ?
#
loop_
_entity_poly.entity_id
_entity_poly.type
_entity_poly.pdbx_seq_one_letter_code
_entity_poly.pdbx_strand_id
1 'polypeptide(L)'
;MNAQNLEIRRELIRQARQVIVKAGTRLLTSQEAIAKLVDGIAAIRSRGSRVLLVTSGAVGMGMRALELTRRPKELAKIQALAAIGQSRLMSIYEEECRKRGFRTAQLLLTAADLRSRERYLNVMNCINALWEKDVLPIVNENDSVSVDELKFGDNDTLAGMLASITDSQLTIILTTEQGLRERVDGVLGERISVVEKLDDAIRGMAGDTDNSEFSIGGMSSKLRAADIVTAAGEYLWIADGRVLGILEAIFRGEDVGTVFLPRRRRMTGRKRWITFFSKVSGALLVDEGAAKAVREHGRSLLPSGVRFVSGDFKRGDTVEISGPDGVPFARGLVNFEASDCLRICGRHSAEIHEILGPNVDEELIHRDNLTLLTP
;
A
#
# COMPACT_ATOMS: atom_id res chain seq x y z
N MET A 1 18.23 -25.59 -0.35
CA MET A 1 17.95 -24.39 -1.19
C MET A 1 17.29 -24.88 -2.48
N ASN A 2 16.09 -24.42 -2.79
CA ASN A 2 15.34 -24.86 -3.97
C ASN A 2 15.84 -24.08 -5.21
N ALA A 3 16.34 -24.78 -6.25
CA ALA A 3 16.84 -24.15 -7.48
C ALA A 3 15.76 -23.28 -8.18
N GLN A 4 14.49 -23.67 -8.07
CA GLN A 4 13.35 -22.93 -8.60
C GLN A 4 13.22 -21.55 -7.93
N ASN A 5 13.40 -21.44 -6.62
CA ASN A 5 13.31 -20.16 -5.90
C ASN A 5 14.42 -19.18 -6.33
N LEU A 6 15.60 -19.69 -6.65
CA LEU A 6 16.69 -18.84 -7.18
C LEU A 6 16.39 -18.33 -8.59
N GLU A 7 15.81 -19.17 -9.44
CA GLU A 7 15.46 -18.75 -10.81
C GLU A 7 14.37 -17.69 -10.80
N ILE A 8 13.33 -17.82 -9.95
CA ILE A 8 12.29 -16.81 -9.74
C ILE A 8 12.92 -15.47 -9.35
N ARG A 9 13.86 -15.45 -8.40
CA ARG A 9 14.55 -14.25 -7.95
C ARG A 9 15.35 -13.58 -9.05
N ARG A 10 16.11 -14.37 -9.81
CA ARG A 10 16.93 -13.86 -10.93
C ARG A 10 16.07 -13.26 -12.04
N GLU A 11 14.96 -13.92 -12.38
CA GLU A 11 14.02 -13.41 -13.39
C GLU A 11 13.39 -12.09 -12.94
N LEU A 12 12.93 -12.02 -11.70
CA LEU A 12 12.38 -10.80 -11.10
C LEU A 12 13.40 -9.64 -11.19
N ILE A 13 14.66 -9.88 -10.82
CA ILE A 13 15.69 -8.83 -10.85
C ILE A 13 16.00 -8.37 -12.27
N ARG A 14 15.96 -9.25 -13.26
CA ARG A 14 16.10 -8.87 -14.67
C ARG A 14 15.00 -7.91 -15.14
N GLN A 15 13.79 -8.05 -14.61
CA GLN A 15 12.63 -7.24 -14.98
C GLN A 15 12.49 -5.95 -14.17
N ALA A 16 13.18 -5.81 -13.04
CA ALA A 16 13.03 -4.70 -12.09
C ALA A 16 13.60 -3.38 -12.64
N ARG A 17 12.80 -2.66 -13.45
CA ARG A 17 13.14 -1.34 -14.00
C ARG A 17 12.73 -0.19 -13.09
N GLN A 18 11.66 -0.38 -12.32
CA GLN A 18 11.17 0.57 -11.32
C GLN A 18 11.09 -0.16 -9.99
N VAL A 19 11.78 0.37 -8.99
CA VAL A 19 11.97 -0.27 -7.70
C VAL A 19 11.57 0.70 -6.59
N ILE A 20 10.74 0.24 -5.67
CA ILE A 20 10.49 0.95 -4.42
C ILE A 20 11.32 0.31 -3.32
N VAL A 21 12.06 1.12 -2.59
CA VAL A 21 12.77 0.71 -1.38
C VAL A 21 12.11 1.40 -0.20
N LYS A 22 11.64 0.63 0.78
CA LYS A 22 11.14 1.18 2.04
C LYS A 22 12.12 0.89 3.17
N ALA A 23 12.52 1.93 3.91
CA ALA A 23 13.37 1.79 5.10
C ALA A 23 12.62 2.22 6.37
N GLY A 24 12.53 1.31 7.35
CA GLY A 24 11.87 1.56 8.63
C GLY A 24 12.73 2.37 9.59
N THR A 25 12.09 3.04 10.58
CA THR A 25 12.75 3.91 11.57
C THR A 25 13.91 3.22 12.30
N ARG A 26 13.78 1.94 12.64
CA ARG A 26 14.81 1.17 13.36
C ARG A 26 16.11 0.97 12.57
N LEU A 27 16.07 1.16 11.24
CA LEU A 27 17.24 1.08 10.36
C LEU A 27 17.95 2.42 10.18
N LEU A 28 17.28 3.53 10.48
CA LEU A 28 17.75 4.89 10.22
C LEU A 28 18.28 5.55 11.52
N THR A 29 19.10 4.81 12.25
CA THR A 29 19.58 5.20 13.58
C THR A 29 20.74 6.17 13.57
N SER A 30 21.49 6.25 12.47
CA SER A 30 22.67 7.12 12.32
C SER A 30 22.85 7.57 10.88
N GLN A 31 23.71 8.57 10.65
CA GLN A 31 24.09 9.00 9.30
C GLN A 31 24.77 7.86 8.52
N GLU A 32 25.59 7.03 9.18
CA GLU A 32 26.23 5.88 8.55
C GLU A 32 25.21 4.84 8.05
N ALA A 33 24.14 4.61 8.82
CA ALA A 33 23.07 3.70 8.41
C ALA A 33 22.35 4.23 7.16
N ILE A 34 22.10 5.54 7.10
CA ILE A 34 21.54 6.19 5.91
C ILE A 34 22.55 6.13 4.74
N ALA A 35 23.84 6.34 4.96
CA ALA A 35 24.87 6.23 3.94
C ALA A 35 24.88 4.84 3.30
N LYS A 36 24.84 3.77 4.11
CA LYS A 36 24.78 2.36 3.64
C LYS A 36 23.51 2.08 2.82
N LEU A 37 22.36 2.62 3.24
CA LEU A 37 21.12 2.52 2.46
C LEU A 37 21.28 3.22 1.11
N VAL A 38 21.89 4.40 1.08
CA VAL A 38 22.11 5.18 -0.14
C VAL A 38 23.14 4.49 -1.05
N ASP A 39 24.15 3.77 -0.51
CA ASP A 39 25.08 2.92 -1.30
C ASP A 39 24.31 1.85 -2.08
N GLY A 40 23.43 1.13 -1.40
CA GLY A 40 22.60 0.12 -2.03
C GLY A 40 21.64 0.70 -3.08
N ILE A 41 21.05 1.87 -2.81
CA ILE A 41 20.22 2.59 -3.79
C ILE A 41 21.05 3.01 -5.01
N ALA A 42 22.26 3.53 -4.81
CA ALA A 42 23.17 3.88 -5.89
C ALA A 42 23.52 2.66 -6.76
N ALA A 43 23.78 1.49 -6.14
CA ALA A 43 24.02 0.24 -6.84
C ALA A 43 22.81 -0.22 -7.69
N ILE A 44 21.59 -0.02 -7.21
CA ILE A 44 20.36 -0.29 -8.00
C ILE A 44 20.26 0.66 -9.18
N ARG A 45 20.48 1.97 -8.96
CA ARG A 45 20.40 3.01 -10.01
C ARG A 45 21.46 2.82 -11.09
N SER A 46 22.69 2.41 -10.73
CA SER A 46 23.77 2.14 -11.70
C SER A 46 23.44 1.01 -12.68
N ARG A 47 22.47 0.16 -12.38
CA ARG A 47 21.92 -0.88 -13.28
C ARG A 47 20.86 -0.33 -14.25
N GLY A 48 20.57 0.96 -14.20
CA GLY A 48 19.54 1.63 -15.00
C GLY A 48 18.12 1.51 -14.45
N SER A 49 17.96 1.05 -13.20
CA SER A 49 16.64 1.03 -12.56
C SER A 49 16.29 2.38 -11.93
N ARG A 50 15.04 2.84 -12.10
CA ARG A 50 14.49 3.97 -11.40
C ARG A 50 14.13 3.56 -9.97
N VAL A 51 14.55 4.34 -8.98
CA VAL A 51 14.28 4.04 -7.57
C VAL A 51 13.40 5.13 -6.96
N LEU A 52 12.47 4.72 -6.11
CA LEU A 52 11.74 5.58 -5.17
C LEU A 52 12.03 5.08 -3.76
N LEU A 53 12.41 5.98 -2.87
CA LEU A 53 12.63 5.64 -1.46
C LEU A 53 11.42 6.06 -0.63
N VAL A 54 10.86 5.12 0.14
CA VAL A 54 9.91 5.42 1.21
C VAL A 54 10.66 5.36 2.53
N THR A 55 10.77 6.48 3.20
CA THR A 55 11.55 6.59 4.43
C THR A 55 10.64 6.72 5.65
N SER A 56 11.21 6.57 6.81
CA SER A 56 10.64 6.84 8.12
C SER A 56 11.66 7.60 8.97
N GLY A 57 11.34 7.85 10.23
CA GLY A 57 12.35 8.32 11.20
C GLY A 57 12.34 9.83 11.48
N ALA A 58 11.44 10.61 10.88
CA ALA A 58 11.32 12.04 11.13
C ALA A 58 11.14 12.35 12.63
N VAL A 59 10.18 11.73 13.31
CA VAL A 59 9.96 11.91 14.75
C VAL A 59 11.22 11.57 15.56
N GLY A 60 11.89 10.46 15.26
CA GLY A 60 13.13 10.05 15.92
C GLY A 60 14.28 11.04 15.72
N MET A 61 14.40 11.62 14.52
CA MET A 61 15.36 12.70 14.25
C MET A 61 15.02 13.98 15.02
N GLY A 62 13.74 14.32 15.14
CA GLY A 62 13.28 15.46 15.96
C GLY A 62 13.57 15.26 17.43
N MET A 63 13.32 14.07 17.96
CA MET A 63 13.66 13.73 19.36
C MET A 63 15.17 13.89 19.62
N ARG A 64 16.03 13.39 18.74
CA ARG A 64 17.48 13.57 18.85
C ARG A 64 17.89 15.03 18.79
N ALA A 65 17.24 15.81 17.92
CA ALA A 65 17.51 17.24 17.78
C ALA A 65 17.21 18.03 19.04
N LEU A 66 16.23 17.60 19.81
CA LEU A 66 15.82 18.21 21.09
C LEU A 66 16.30 17.41 22.31
N GLU A 67 17.20 16.44 22.14
CA GLU A 67 17.79 15.60 23.20
C GLU A 67 16.74 14.89 24.07
N LEU A 68 15.57 14.56 23.48
CA LEU A 68 14.48 13.89 24.19
C LEU A 68 14.74 12.38 24.30
N THR A 69 14.70 11.86 25.52
CA THR A 69 14.90 10.45 25.83
C THR A 69 13.60 9.64 25.76
N ARG A 70 12.43 10.29 25.84
CA ARG A 70 11.11 9.65 25.78
C ARG A 70 10.24 10.28 24.72
N ARG A 71 9.51 9.43 24.00
CA ARG A 71 8.55 9.89 22.99
C ARG A 71 7.34 10.51 23.67
N PRO A 72 6.94 11.74 23.31
CA PRO A 72 5.68 12.34 23.79
C PRO A 72 4.46 11.52 23.35
N LYS A 73 3.40 11.57 24.15
CA LYS A 73 2.11 10.96 23.80
C LYS A 73 1.16 11.95 23.10
N GLU A 74 1.36 13.24 23.32
CA GLU A 74 0.52 14.30 22.76
C GLU A 74 0.76 14.45 21.27
N LEU A 75 -0.31 14.41 20.47
CA LEU A 75 -0.25 14.49 19.00
C LEU A 75 0.51 15.73 18.52
N ALA A 76 0.20 16.92 19.05
CA ALA A 76 0.85 18.16 18.66
C ALA A 76 2.38 18.13 18.89
N LYS A 77 2.85 17.50 19.96
CA LYS A 77 4.28 17.32 20.23
C LYS A 77 4.93 16.36 19.25
N ILE A 78 4.24 15.27 18.88
CA ILE A 78 4.71 14.33 17.86
C ILE A 78 4.80 15.02 16.50
N GLN A 79 3.80 15.79 16.11
CA GLN A 79 3.77 16.58 14.88
C GLN A 79 4.94 17.60 14.82
N ALA A 80 5.18 18.33 15.92
CA ALA A 80 6.30 19.25 16.00
C ALA A 80 7.66 18.54 15.87
N LEU A 81 7.83 17.38 16.49
CA LEU A 81 9.04 16.56 16.36
C LEU A 81 9.22 16.05 14.93
N ALA A 82 8.14 15.62 14.27
CA ALA A 82 8.18 15.22 12.87
C ALA A 82 8.66 16.38 11.98
N ALA A 83 8.10 17.58 12.17
CA ALA A 83 8.50 18.76 11.41
C ALA A 83 9.99 19.12 11.57
N ILE A 84 10.51 19.11 12.81
CA ILE A 84 11.92 19.36 13.12
C ILE A 84 12.81 18.27 12.49
N GLY A 85 12.42 17.01 12.67
CA GLY A 85 13.24 15.88 12.26
C GLY A 85 13.23 15.65 10.76
N GLN A 86 12.13 15.95 10.07
CA GLN A 86 12.01 15.76 8.63
C GLN A 86 13.03 16.60 7.85
N SER A 87 13.21 17.85 8.25
CA SER A 87 14.23 18.74 7.64
C SER A 87 15.64 18.16 7.79
N ARG A 88 16.00 17.67 8.98
CA ARG A 88 17.32 17.05 9.24
C ARG A 88 17.50 15.75 8.47
N LEU A 89 16.48 14.91 8.43
CA LEU A 89 16.49 13.65 7.69
C LEU A 89 16.76 13.88 6.20
N MET A 90 16.09 14.86 5.61
CA MET A 90 16.31 15.22 4.20
C MET A 90 17.69 15.80 3.94
N SER A 91 18.23 16.63 4.83
CA SER A 91 19.60 17.15 4.69
C SER A 91 20.64 16.04 4.66
N ILE A 92 20.48 14.98 5.49
CA ILE A 92 21.37 13.83 5.48
C ILE A 92 21.23 13.06 4.16
N TYR A 93 20.01 12.77 3.70
CA TYR A 93 19.81 12.11 2.42
C TYR A 93 20.41 12.90 1.25
N GLU A 94 20.19 14.19 1.20
CA GLU A 94 20.72 15.04 0.14
C GLU A 94 22.26 15.02 0.13
N GLU A 95 22.90 15.14 1.28
CA GLU A 95 24.36 15.06 1.41
C GLU A 95 24.88 13.70 0.92
N GLU A 96 24.31 12.59 1.40
CA GLU A 96 24.75 11.25 1.05
C GLU A 96 24.50 10.90 -0.43
N CYS A 97 23.38 11.33 -0.99
CA CYS A 97 23.09 11.15 -2.41
C CYS A 97 24.01 11.99 -3.31
N ARG A 98 24.30 13.23 -2.91
CA ARG A 98 25.24 14.12 -3.61
C ARG A 98 26.65 13.56 -3.66
N LYS A 99 27.13 12.92 -2.58
CA LYS A 99 28.45 12.21 -2.56
C LYS A 99 28.51 11.09 -3.61
N ARG A 100 27.36 10.53 -4.01
CA ARG A 100 27.22 9.44 -5.01
C ARG A 100 26.74 9.93 -6.38
N GLY A 101 26.72 11.25 -6.60
CA GLY A 101 26.51 11.86 -7.91
C GLY A 101 25.04 12.02 -8.33
N PHE A 102 24.05 11.91 -7.43
CA PHE A 102 22.64 12.12 -7.76
C PHE A 102 21.92 13.04 -6.77
N ARG A 103 20.79 13.60 -7.21
CA ARG A 103 19.95 14.51 -6.45
C ARG A 103 18.74 13.81 -5.86
N THR A 104 18.14 14.44 -4.85
CA THR A 104 16.92 13.98 -4.20
C THR A 104 15.81 15.01 -4.29
N ALA A 105 14.57 14.55 -4.18
CA ALA A 105 13.41 15.41 -4.00
C ALA A 105 12.49 14.81 -2.94
N GLN A 106 11.91 15.66 -2.10
CA GLN A 106 11.00 15.25 -1.04
C GLN A 106 9.55 15.32 -1.49
N LEU A 107 8.78 14.27 -1.18
CA LEU A 107 7.32 14.29 -1.21
C LEU A 107 6.78 13.88 0.16
N LEU A 108 5.94 14.73 0.74
CA LEU A 108 5.21 14.43 1.97
C LEU A 108 3.76 14.16 1.62
N LEU A 109 3.27 12.97 1.94
CA LEU A 109 1.94 12.51 1.57
C LEU A 109 1.12 12.17 2.80
N THR A 110 -0.18 12.41 2.71
CA THR A 110 -1.17 11.91 3.65
C THR A 110 -2.01 10.82 2.99
N ALA A 111 -2.72 10.02 3.80
CA ALA A 111 -3.67 9.05 3.25
C ALA A 111 -4.75 9.72 2.38
N ALA A 112 -5.14 10.95 2.69
CA ALA A 112 -6.09 11.72 1.90
C ALA A 112 -5.60 12.01 0.47
N ASP A 113 -4.28 12.19 0.27
CA ASP A 113 -3.70 12.48 -1.05
C ASP A 113 -3.80 11.26 -1.98
N LEU A 114 -3.71 10.04 -1.45
CA LEU A 114 -3.87 8.83 -2.25
C LEU A 114 -5.32 8.36 -2.38
N ARG A 115 -6.21 8.79 -1.47
CA ARG A 115 -7.65 8.51 -1.54
C ARG A 115 -8.38 9.38 -2.56
N SER A 116 -7.91 10.61 -2.80
CA SER A 116 -8.43 11.48 -3.84
C SER A 116 -7.87 11.09 -5.21
N ARG A 117 -8.73 10.78 -6.17
CA ARG A 117 -8.32 10.40 -7.53
C ARG A 117 -7.46 11.46 -8.22
N GLU A 118 -7.81 12.72 -8.05
CA GLU A 118 -7.08 13.85 -8.62
C GLU A 118 -5.68 13.97 -8.02
N ARG A 119 -5.58 13.97 -6.68
CA ARG A 119 -4.29 14.08 -5.97
C ARG A 119 -3.39 12.87 -6.25
N TYR A 120 -3.96 11.68 -6.29
CA TYR A 120 -3.30 10.45 -6.72
C TYR A 120 -2.59 10.61 -8.08
N LEU A 121 -3.29 11.15 -9.09
CA LEU A 121 -2.71 11.39 -10.41
C LEU A 121 -1.60 12.45 -10.36
N ASN A 122 -1.76 13.49 -9.57
CA ASN A 122 -0.74 14.53 -9.38
C ASN A 122 0.53 13.95 -8.72
N VAL A 123 0.39 13.09 -7.72
CA VAL A 123 1.53 12.38 -7.09
C VAL A 123 2.26 11.52 -8.11
N MET A 124 1.53 10.74 -8.90
CA MET A 124 2.11 9.91 -9.96
C MET A 124 2.88 10.73 -11.00
N ASN A 125 2.28 11.83 -11.48
CA ASN A 125 2.90 12.71 -12.47
C ASN A 125 4.17 13.36 -11.91
N CYS A 126 4.15 13.78 -10.64
CA CYS A 126 5.32 14.36 -9.97
C CYS A 126 6.47 13.33 -9.86
N ILE A 127 6.18 12.11 -9.44
CA ILE A 127 7.20 11.05 -9.36
C ILE A 127 7.81 10.75 -10.72
N ASN A 128 6.99 10.64 -11.78
CA ASN A 128 7.45 10.40 -13.14
C ASN A 128 8.35 11.54 -13.63
N ALA A 129 7.96 12.80 -13.42
CA ALA A 129 8.76 13.96 -13.79
C ALA A 129 10.12 14.02 -13.07
N LEU A 130 10.17 13.59 -11.79
CA LEU A 130 11.44 13.47 -11.05
C LEU A 130 12.32 12.38 -11.64
N TRP A 131 11.79 11.21 -11.97
CA TRP A 131 12.53 10.14 -12.61
C TRP A 131 13.05 10.51 -14.00
N GLU A 132 12.32 11.30 -14.78
CA GLU A 132 12.78 11.84 -16.08
C GLU A 132 13.99 12.77 -15.93
N LYS A 133 14.13 13.42 -14.76
CA LYS A 133 15.28 14.28 -14.43
C LYS A 133 16.39 13.56 -13.67
N ASP A 134 16.32 12.23 -13.57
CA ASP A 134 17.24 11.39 -12.81
C ASP A 134 17.37 11.79 -11.33
N VAL A 135 16.30 12.30 -10.74
CA VAL A 135 16.21 12.67 -9.31
C VAL A 135 15.60 11.51 -8.54
N LEU A 136 16.16 11.18 -7.38
CA LEU A 136 15.59 10.19 -6.45
C LEU A 136 14.40 10.81 -5.68
N PRO A 137 13.15 10.36 -5.91
CA PRO A 137 12.05 10.75 -5.04
C PRO A 137 12.20 10.07 -3.68
N ILE A 138 12.12 10.86 -2.61
CA ILE A 138 12.07 10.38 -1.22
C ILE A 138 10.72 10.76 -0.65
N VAL A 139 9.93 9.74 -0.33
CA VAL A 139 8.56 9.90 0.18
C VAL A 139 8.52 9.57 1.65
N ASN A 140 7.78 10.35 2.42
CA ASN A 140 7.42 10.05 3.81
C ASN A 140 5.97 10.46 4.06
N GLU A 141 5.36 9.92 5.12
CA GLU A 141 4.08 10.43 5.61
C GLU A 141 4.25 11.87 6.11
N ASN A 142 3.26 12.71 5.84
CA ASN A 142 3.23 14.08 6.37
C ASN A 142 2.72 14.08 7.81
N ASP A 143 3.56 13.57 8.71
CA ASP A 143 3.25 13.48 10.13
C ASP A 143 2.97 14.84 10.81
N SER A 144 3.35 15.97 10.18
CA SER A 144 3.12 17.30 10.72
C SER A 144 1.65 17.75 10.64
N VAL A 145 0.86 17.17 9.74
CA VAL A 145 -0.57 17.49 9.54
C VAL A 145 -1.46 16.25 9.61
N SER A 146 -0.88 15.06 9.67
CA SER A 146 -1.63 13.80 9.72
C SER A 146 -2.30 13.64 11.08
N VAL A 147 -3.60 13.30 11.07
CA VAL A 147 -4.37 12.94 12.28
C VAL A 147 -4.55 11.43 12.35
N ASP A 148 -4.73 10.87 13.55
CA ASP A 148 -4.77 9.42 13.76
C ASP A 148 -5.79 8.68 12.89
N GLU A 149 -6.93 9.30 12.64
CA GLU A 149 -8.02 8.76 11.82
C GLU A 149 -7.68 8.69 10.32
N LEU A 150 -6.68 9.46 9.87
CA LEU A 150 -6.29 9.60 8.46
C LEU A 150 -4.88 9.06 8.16
N LYS A 151 -4.22 8.43 9.12
CA LYS A 151 -2.89 7.84 8.90
C LYS A 151 -2.97 6.65 7.94
N PHE A 152 -1.89 6.44 7.20
CA PHE A 152 -1.70 5.19 6.42
C PHE A 152 -1.64 3.95 7.34
N GLY A 153 -1.45 4.14 8.64
CA GLY A 153 -1.13 3.10 9.58
C GLY A 153 0.37 2.86 9.68
N ASP A 154 1.06 2.81 8.53
CA ASP A 154 2.52 2.73 8.46
C ASP A 154 3.06 2.99 7.04
N ASN A 155 4.37 3.26 6.95
CA ASN A 155 5.05 3.48 5.68
C ASN A 155 5.22 2.20 4.83
N ASP A 156 4.92 1.00 5.35
CA ASP A 156 4.89 -0.24 4.55
C ASP A 156 3.67 -0.20 3.61
N THR A 157 2.50 0.16 4.16
CA THR A 157 1.27 0.36 3.38
C THR A 157 1.44 1.48 2.35
N LEU A 158 2.06 2.62 2.74
CA LEU A 158 2.37 3.71 1.81
C LEU A 158 3.27 3.23 0.66
N ALA A 159 4.30 2.43 0.95
CA ALA A 159 5.17 1.86 -0.08
C ALA A 159 4.40 0.94 -1.05
N GLY A 160 3.52 0.08 -0.53
CA GLY A 160 2.65 -0.76 -1.34
C GLY A 160 1.69 0.05 -2.24
N MET A 161 1.12 1.11 -1.70
CA MET A 161 0.27 2.02 -2.47
C MET A 161 1.06 2.72 -3.58
N LEU A 162 2.25 3.24 -3.29
CA LEU A 162 3.11 3.88 -4.28
C LEU A 162 3.56 2.90 -5.37
N ALA A 163 3.86 1.64 -5.02
CA ALA A 163 4.14 0.60 -6.00
C ALA A 163 2.99 0.44 -6.99
N SER A 164 1.78 0.30 -6.45
CA SER A 164 0.57 0.19 -7.26
C SER A 164 0.31 1.41 -8.17
N ILE A 165 0.72 2.61 -7.75
CA ILE A 165 0.56 3.86 -8.52
C ILE A 165 1.58 3.95 -9.65
N THR A 166 2.83 3.60 -9.37
CA THR A 166 3.96 3.76 -10.28
C THR A 166 4.20 2.55 -11.18
N ASP A 167 3.40 1.49 -11.04
CA ASP A 167 3.60 0.19 -11.71
C ASP A 167 5.04 -0.34 -11.52
N SER A 168 5.56 -0.21 -10.29
CA SER A 168 6.90 -0.65 -9.92
C SER A 168 6.97 -2.16 -9.87
N GLN A 169 7.89 -2.78 -10.60
CA GLN A 169 7.99 -4.23 -10.70
C GLN A 169 8.45 -4.89 -9.40
N LEU A 170 9.18 -4.16 -8.55
CA LEU A 170 9.70 -4.66 -7.28
C LEU A 170 9.55 -3.65 -6.17
N THR A 171 8.96 -4.06 -5.06
CA THR A 171 8.95 -3.34 -3.79
C THR A 171 9.80 -4.08 -2.77
N ILE A 172 10.80 -3.43 -2.19
CA ILE A 172 11.68 -3.99 -1.16
C ILE A 172 11.34 -3.30 0.16
N ILE A 173 10.90 -4.07 1.15
CA ILE A 173 10.68 -3.59 2.52
C ILE A 173 11.85 -4.03 3.38
N LEU A 174 12.70 -3.09 3.74
CA LEU A 174 13.77 -3.30 4.69
C LEU A 174 13.24 -3.16 6.12
N THR A 175 13.48 -4.17 6.92
CA THR A 175 13.00 -4.31 8.31
C THR A 175 14.11 -4.84 9.21
N THR A 176 13.81 -5.06 10.49
CA THR A 176 14.70 -5.76 11.43
C THR A 176 14.49 -7.28 11.44
N GLU A 177 13.54 -7.78 10.64
CA GLU A 177 13.24 -9.20 10.51
C GLU A 177 13.92 -9.79 9.27
N GLN A 178 14.36 -11.04 9.35
CA GLN A 178 14.99 -11.74 8.23
C GLN A 178 14.05 -12.05 7.07
N GLY A 179 12.74 -11.83 7.24
CA GLY A 179 11.66 -12.15 6.32
C GLY A 179 10.44 -12.66 7.08
N LEU A 180 9.47 -13.24 6.36
CA LEU A 180 8.36 -13.95 6.98
C LEU A 180 8.86 -15.29 7.50
N ARG A 181 8.49 -15.64 8.72
CA ARG A 181 8.83 -16.93 9.34
C ARG A 181 7.58 -17.74 9.62
N GLU A 182 7.70 -19.04 9.51
CA GLU A 182 6.67 -19.95 9.96
C GLU A 182 6.36 -19.72 11.44
N ARG A 183 5.11 -19.94 11.82
CA ARG A 183 4.68 -19.92 13.21
C ARG A 183 3.87 -21.19 13.49
N VAL A 184 4.42 -22.06 14.31
CA VAL A 184 3.78 -23.30 14.75
C VAL A 184 3.64 -23.22 16.27
N ASP A 185 2.41 -23.33 16.76
CA ASP A 185 2.09 -23.26 18.21
C ASP A 185 2.70 -22.02 18.92
N GLY A 186 2.71 -20.87 18.24
CA GLY A 186 3.26 -19.63 18.75
C GLY A 186 4.79 -19.50 18.67
N VAL A 187 5.50 -20.55 18.27
CA VAL A 187 6.97 -20.58 18.12
C VAL A 187 7.36 -20.17 16.70
N LEU A 188 8.35 -19.28 16.59
CA LEU A 188 8.91 -18.87 15.30
C LEU A 188 9.77 -19.99 14.71
N GLY A 189 9.35 -20.50 13.57
CA GLY A 189 10.04 -21.51 12.78
C GLY A 189 11.06 -20.95 11.79
N GLU A 190 11.23 -21.62 10.66
CA GLU A 190 12.14 -21.24 9.58
C GLU A 190 11.63 -20.04 8.77
N ARG A 191 12.54 -19.37 8.08
CA ARG A 191 12.21 -18.32 7.14
C ARG A 191 11.60 -18.89 5.87
N ILE A 192 10.47 -18.35 5.44
CA ILE A 192 9.84 -18.68 4.16
C ILE A 192 10.57 -17.91 3.07
N SER A 193 11.19 -18.64 2.14
CA SER A 193 11.94 -18.03 1.03
C SER A 193 11.03 -17.37 0.00
N VAL A 194 9.93 -18.03 -0.38
CA VAL A 194 8.97 -17.57 -1.40
C VAL A 194 7.54 -17.83 -0.93
N VAL A 195 6.69 -16.84 -1.04
CA VAL A 195 5.24 -16.93 -0.81
C VAL A 195 4.54 -16.81 -2.16
N GLU A 196 3.96 -17.92 -2.64
CA GLU A 196 3.25 -17.95 -3.92
C GLU A 196 1.85 -17.34 -3.85
N LYS A 197 1.20 -17.48 -2.70
CA LYS A 197 -0.16 -17.00 -2.46
C LYS A 197 -0.30 -16.49 -1.03
N LEU A 198 -0.88 -15.32 -0.88
CA LEU A 198 -1.23 -14.72 0.40
C LEU A 198 -2.61 -15.25 0.82
N ASP A 199 -2.64 -16.40 1.49
CA ASP A 199 -3.84 -17.01 2.05
C ASP A 199 -3.93 -16.77 3.58
N ASP A 200 -4.97 -17.33 4.20
CA ASP A 200 -5.21 -17.15 5.64
C ASP A 200 -4.13 -17.80 6.49
N ALA A 201 -3.51 -18.88 6.03
CA ALA A 201 -2.41 -19.54 6.73
C ALA A 201 -1.19 -18.61 6.79
N ILE A 202 -0.83 -17.99 5.66
CA ILE A 202 0.24 -16.98 5.59
C ILE A 202 -0.09 -15.74 6.43
N ARG A 203 -1.36 -15.28 6.40
CA ARG A 203 -1.80 -14.14 7.22
C ARG A 203 -1.72 -14.44 8.71
N GLY A 204 -2.08 -15.65 9.12
CA GLY A 204 -1.98 -16.11 10.52
C GLY A 204 -0.55 -16.16 11.07
N MET A 205 0.45 -16.28 10.19
CA MET A 205 1.88 -16.26 10.59
C MET A 205 2.38 -14.87 11.05
N ALA A 206 1.64 -13.80 10.74
CA ALA A 206 2.00 -12.45 11.18
C ALA A 206 2.07 -12.32 12.70
N GLY A 207 1.28 -13.12 13.44
CA GLY A 207 1.16 -13.05 14.90
C GLY A 207 0.55 -11.74 15.38
N ASP A 208 0.19 -11.69 16.66
CA ASP A 208 -0.11 -10.45 17.33
C ASP A 208 1.17 -9.62 17.42
N THR A 209 1.06 -8.35 17.07
CA THR A 209 2.17 -7.41 16.99
C THR A 209 2.96 -7.36 18.30
N ASP A 210 4.29 -7.40 18.18
CA ASP A 210 5.16 -6.95 19.26
C ASP A 210 4.68 -5.60 19.80
N ASN A 211 4.26 -5.59 21.07
CA ASN A 211 3.91 -4.41 21.87
C ASN A 211 5.12 -3.50 22.12
N SER A 212 5.92 -3.20 21.10
CA SER A 212 6.99 -2.23 21.26
C SER A 212 6.43 -0.82 21.07
N GLU A 213 6.45 -0.02 22.11
CA GLU A 213 6.03 1.39 22.16
C GLU A 213 6.67 2.29 21.06
N PHE A 214 7.58 1.77 20.25
CA PHE A 214 8.41 2.52 19.31
C PHE A 214 8.16 2.27 17.84
N SER A 215 7.36 1.28 17.43
CA SER A 215 7.09 1.04 16.00
C SER A 215 5.63 0.72 15.73
N ILE A 216 4.98 1.61 15.02
CA ILE A 216 3.75 1.38 14.30
C ILE A 216 4.17 0.63 13.02
N GLY A 217 3.97 -0.70 12.95
CA GLY A 217 4.33 -1.48 11.77
C GLY A 217 4.93 -2.84 12.09
N GLY A 218 4.10 -3.82 12.42
CA GLY A 218 4.47 -5.22 12.61
C GLY A 218 4.50 -6.00 11.28
N MET A 219 4.55 -7.33 11.34
CA MET A 219 4.46 -8.20 10.16
C MET A 219 3.12 -8.05 9.46
N SER A 220 2.02 -7.79 10.18
CA SER A 220 0.68 -7.56 9.61
C SER A 220 0.64 -6.41 8.60
N SER A 221 1.34 -5.30 8.84
CA SER A 221 1.43 -4.19 7.91
C SER A 221 2.21 -4.54 6.64
N LYS A 222 3.27 -5.33 6.78
CA LYS A 222 4.06 -5.83 5.63
C LYS A 222 3.25 -6.80 4.78
N LEU A 223 2.43 -7.65 5.40
CA LEU A 223 1.50 -8.52 4.67
C LEU A 223 0.39 -7.71 3.97
N ARG A 224 -0.09 -6.61 4.58
CA ARG A 224 -1.00 -5.67 3.90
C ARG A 224 -0.34 -5.02 2.68
N ALA A 225 0.90 -4.57 2.80
CA ALA A 225 1.67 -4.05 1.67
C ALA A 225 1.87 -5.12 0.59
N ALA A 226 2.16 -6.37 0.98
CA ALA A 226 2.28 -7.50 0.07
C ALA A 226 0.98 -7.76 -0.70
N ASP A 227 -0.16 -7.64 -0.02
CA ASP A 227 -1.49 -7.81 -0.63
C ASP A 227 -1.74 -6.77 -1.73
N ILE A 228 -1.43 -5.50 -1.46
CA ILE A 228 -1.57 -4.40 -2.43
C ILE A 228 -0.65 -4.62 -3.63
N VAL A 229 0.62 -4.92 -3.39
CA VAL A 229 1.66 -5.07 -4.43
C VAL A 229 1.38 -6.30 -5.30
N THR A 230 1.09 -7.44 -4.70
CA THR A 230 0.82 -8.67 -5.45
C THR A 230 -0.48 -8.61 -6.25
N ALA A 231 -1.51 -7.91 -5.75
CA ALA A 231 -2.74 -7.61 -6.50
C ALA A 231 -2.50 -6.69 -7.69
N ALA A 232 -1.47 -5.84 -7.62
CA ALA A 232 -1.01 -5.04 -8.75
C ALA A 232 -0.28 -5.85 -9.82
N GLY A 233 -0.02 -7.13 -9.58
CA GLY A 233 0.76 -8.00 -10.48
C GLY A 233 2.27 -7.78 -10.34
N GLU A 234 2.73 -7.36 -9.17
CA GLU A 234 4.09 -6.96 -8.89
C GLU A 234 4.67 -7.78 -7.72
N TYR A 235 5.99 -7.75 -7.56
CA TYR A 235 6.69 -8.49 -6.51
C TYR A 235 6.96 -7.64 -5.29
N LEU A 236 6.81 -8.24 -4.10
CA LEU A 236 7.28 -7.63 -2.87
C LEU A 236 8.35 -8.50 -2.22
N TRP A 237 9.41 -7.87 -1.71
CA TRP A 237 10.51 -8.55 -1.03
C TRP A 237 10.74 -7.94 0.36
N ILE A 238 10.63 -8.76 1.40
CA ILE A 238 10.93 -8.35 2.79
C ILE A 238 12.32 -8.88 3.14
N ALA A 239 13.20 -8.02 3.66
CA ALA A 239 14.55 -8.42 4.05
C ALA A 239 15.07 -7.64 5.26
N ASP A 240 16.08 -8.21 5.96
CA ASP A 240 16.74 -7.57 7.09
C ASP A 240 17.69 -6.46 6.62
N GLY A 241 17.27 -5.21 6.82
CA GLY A 241 18.04 -4.04 6.43
C GLY A 241 19.29 -3.77 7.30
N ARG A 242 19.52 -4.55 8.36
CA ARG A 242 20.74 -4.45 9.18
C ARG A 242 21.92 -5.19 8.52
N VAL A 243 21.63 -6.10 7.61
CA VAL A 243 22.66 -6.86 6.88
C VAL A 243 23.36 -5.93 5.91
N LEU A 244 24.67 -5.82 6.03
CA LEU A 244 25.48 -5.01 5.14
C LEU A 244 25.41 -5.57 3.71
N GLY A 245 25.14 -4.70 2.73
CA GLY A 245 25.02 -5.10 1.32
C GLY A 245 23.76 -5.90 1.00
N ILE A 246 22.70 -5.76 1.81
CA ILE A 246 21.45 -6.51 1.60
C ILE A 246 20.79 -6.19 0.26
N LEU A 247 20.80 -4.93 -0.18
CA LEU A 247 20.23 -4.53 -1.47
C LEU A 247 21.02 -5.14 -2.63
N GLU A 248 22.36 -5.17 -2.52
CA GLU A 248 23.24 -5.82 -3.49
C GLU A 248 23.02 -7.33 -3.52
N ALA A 249 22.85 -7.98 -2.36
CA ALA A 249 22.53 -9.42 -2.27
C ALA A 249 21.18 -9.74 -2.94
N ILE A 250 20.16 -8.91 -2.70
CA ILE A 250 18.87 -9.01 -3.38
C ILE A 250 19.08 -8.91 -4.91
N PHE A 251 19.83 -7.92 -5.38
CA PHE A 251 20.06 -7.70 -6.81
C PHE A 251 21.04 -8.68 -7.46
N ARG A 252 21.72 -9.52 -6.69
CA ARG A 252 22.39 -10.75 -7.16
C ARG A 252 21.45 -11.96 -7.23
N GLY A 253 20.22 -11.83 -6.75
CA GLY A 253 19.23 -12.92 -6.70
C GLY A 253 19.52 -13.94 -5.61
N GLU A 254 20.23 -13.55 -4.53
CA GLU A 254 20.54 -14.43 -3.41
C GLU A 254 19.28 -14.80 -2.61
N ASP A 255 19.33 -15.95 -1.93
CA ASP A 255 18.22 -16.38 -1.07
C ASP A 255 18.25 -15.67 0.29
N VAL A 256 17.99 -14.37 0.26
CA VAL A 256 17.82 -13.52 1.43
C VAL A 256 16.39 -13.03 1.52
N GLY A 257 15.85 -12.88 2.73
CA GLY A 257 14.48 -12.39 2.92
C GLY A 257 13.38 -13.30 2.35
N THR A 258 12.18 -12.77 2.24
CA THR A 258 10.99 -13.44 1.71
C THR A 258 10.47 -12.70 0.49
N VAL A 259 10.26 -13.40 -0.62
CA VAL A 259 9.66 -12.87 -1.85
C VAL A 259 8.20 -13.28 -1.91
N PHE A 260 7.32 -12.32 -2.15
CA PHE A 260 5.90 -12.54 -2.43
C PHE A 260 5.67 -12.41 -3.93
N LEU A 261 5.07 -13.44 -4.53
CA LEU A 261 4.82 -13.49 -5.97
C LEU A 261 3.55 -12.73 -6.34
N PRO A 262 3.50 -12.15 -7.55
CA PRO A 262 2.31 -11.48 -8.05
C PRO A 262 1.13 -12.45 -8.16
N ARG A 263 -0.07 -11.95 -7.96
CA ARG A 263 -1.28 -12.72 -8.22
C ARG A 263 -1.38 -13.07 -9.70
N ARG A 264 -1.84 -14.28 -10.02
CA ARG A 264 -2.02 -14.76 -11.41
C ARG A 264 -2.90 -13.81 -12.25
N ARG A 265 -3.83 -13.09 -11.62
CA ARG A 265 -4.72 -12.14 -12.27
C ARG A 265 -4.48 -10.74 -11.73
N ARG A 266 -3.81 -9.92 -12.51
CA ARG A 266 -3.54 -8.51 -12.19
C ARG A 266 -4.85 -7.73 -12.13
N MET A 267 -5.06 -6.96 -11.07
CA MET A 267 -6.17 -6.01 -10.98
C MET A 267 -5.90 -4.76 -11.83
N THR A 268 -6.92 -4.23 -12.50
CA THR A 268 -6.79 -2.93 -13.18
C THR A 268 -6.56 -1.81 -12.17
N GLY A 269 -5.92 -0.72 -12.59
CA GLY A 269 -5.63 0.42 -11.72
C GLY A 269 -6.88 0.98 -11.03
N ARG A 270 -8.05 1.03 -11.71
CA ARG A 270 -9.32 1.45 -11.13
C ARG A 270 -9.78 0.51 -10.02
N LYS A 271 -9.74 -0.81 -10.24
CA LYS A 271 -10.13 -1.81 -9.25
C LYS A 271 -9.20 -1.81 -8.03
N ARG A 272 -7.89 -1.63 -8.25
CA ARG A 272 -6.92 -1.45 -7.14
C ARG A 272 -7.27 -0.24 -6.30
N TRP A 273 -7.58 0.90 -6.96
CA TRP A 273 -7.97 2.11 -6.23
C TRP A 273 -9.22 1.89 -5.39
N ILE A 274 -10.27 1.27 -5.93
CA ILE A 274 -11.50 0.94 -5.21
C ILE A 274 -11.22 0.03 -4.01
N THR A 275 -10.36 -0.99 -4.19
CA THR A 275 -10.10 -1.98 -3.15
C THR A 275 -9.28 -1.43 -1.99
N PHE A 276 -8.19 -0.72 -2.30
CA PHE A 276 -7.14 -0.44 -1.32
C PHE A 276 -7.07 1.03 -0.90
N PHE A 277 -7.56 1.97 -1.71
CA PHE A 277 -7.34 3.40 -1.49
C PHE A 277 -8.61 4.16 -1.14
N SER A 278 -9.74 3.83 -1.76
CA SER A 278 -10.96 4.60 -1.59
C SER A 278 -11.51 4.49 -0.17
N LYS A 279 -12.07 5.60 0.33
CA LYS A 279 -12.82 5.60 1.59
C LYS A 279 -14.20 4.99 1.33
N VAL A 280 -14.62 4.06 2.15
CA VAL A 280 -15.99 3.55 2.15
C VAL A 280 -16.90 4.58 2.80
N SER A 281 -17.93 5.02 2.08
CA SER A 281 -18.89 6.04 2.53
C SER A 281 -20.26 5.44 2.87
N GLY A 282 -20.51 4.18 2.53
CA GLY A 282 -21.78 3.50 2.81
C GLY A 282 -21.74 2.01 2.53
N ALA A 283 -22.86 1.34 2.73
CA ALA A 283 -22.98 -0.09 2.48
C ALA A 283 -24.33 -0.43 1.81
N LEU A 284 -24.29 -1.47 0.98
CA LEU A 284 -25.43 -2.05 0.30
C LEU A 284 -25.57 -3.52 0.71
N LEU A 285 -26.74 -3.91 1.20
CA LEU A 285 -27.10 -5.30 1.40
C LEU A 285 -27.84 -5.79 0.16
N VAL A 286 -27.37 -6.90 -0.42
CA VAL A 286 -27.96 -7.46 -1.64
C VAL A 286 -28.58 -8.84 -1.39
N ASP A 287 -29.48 -9.26 -2.26
CA ASP A 287 -30.05 -10.61 -2.20
C ASP A 287 -29.08 -11.67 -2.77
N GLU A 288 -29.45 -12.94 -2.60
CA GLU A 288 -28.64 -14.09 -3.03
C GLU A 288 -28.39 -14.08 -4.55
N GLY A 289 -29.40 -13.69 -5.34
CA GLY A 289 -29.28 -13.62 -6.80
C GLY A 289 -28.28 -12.59 -7.26
N ALA A 290 -28.31 -11.39 -6.68
CA ALA A 290 -27.37 -10.32 -6.96
C ALA A 290 -25.97 -10.67 -6.44
N ALA A 291 -25.86 -11.25 -5.23
CA ALA A 291 -24.58 -11.69 -4.69
C ALA A 291 -23.91 -12.71 -5.62
N LYS A 292 -24.65 -13.70 -6.09
CA LYS A 292 -24.17 -14.71 -7.05
C LYS A 292 -23.79 -14.10 -8.40
N ALA A 293 -24.61 -13.21 -8.94
CA ALA A 293 -24.34 -12.52 -10.22
C ALA A 293 -23.02 -11.72 -10.17
N VAL A 294 -22.74 -11.07 -9.05
CA VAL A 294 -21.51 -10.29 -8.83
C VAL A 294 -20.32 -11.23 -8.60
N ARG A 295 -20.43 -12.20 -7.66
CA ARG A 295 -19.32 -13.09 -7.27
C ARG A 295 -18.87 -14.02 -8.38
N GLU A 296 -19.81 -14.69 -9.04
CA GLU A 296 -19.53 -15.77 -9.97
C GLU A 296 -19.50 -15.32 -11.43
N HIS A 297 -20.32 -14.35 -11.79
CA HIS A 297 -20.48 -13.95 -13.20
C HIS A 297 -19.89 -12.56 -13.53
N GLY A 298 -19.38 -11.84 -12.52
CA GLY A 298 -18.77 -10.51 -12.73
C GLY A 298 -19.73 -9.50 -13.34
N ARG A 299 -21.02 -9.57 -12.99
CA ARG A 299 -22.05 -8.66 -13.51
C ARG A 299 -22.07 -7.34 -12.74
N SER A 300 -22.67 -6.32 -13.37
CA SER A 300 -23.03 -5.06 -12.73
C SER A 300 -24.06 -5.28 -11.63
N LEU A 301 -24.08 -4.45 -10.58
CA LEU A 301 -25.10 -4.48 -9.56
C LEU A 301 -26.28 -3.61 -9.99
N LEU A 302 -27.45 -4.23 -10.14
CA LEU A 302 -28.71 -3.56 -10.46
C LEU A 302 -29.48 -3.20 -9.17
N PRO A 303 -30.28 -2.12 -9.18
CA PRO A 303 -31.13 -1.74 -8.05
C PRO A 303 -32.09 -2.82 -7.58
N SER A 304 -32.60 -3.67 -8.49
CA SER A 304 -33.52 -4.80 -8.19
C SER A 304 -32.95 -5.82 -7.21
N GLY A 305 -31.62 -5.99 -7.22
CA GLY A 305 -30.93 -6.91 -6.29
C GLY A 305 -30.56 -6.32 -4.95
N VAL A 306 -30.78 -4.99 -4.73
CA VAL A 306 -30.44 -4.33 -3.47
C VAL A 306 -31.63 -4.40 -2.51
N ARG A 307 -31.38 -4.74 -1.25
CA ARG A 307 -32.38 -4.90 -0.19
C ARG A 307 -32.30 -3.80 0.88
N PHE A 308 -31.10 -3.27 1.11
CA PHE A 308 -30.90 -2.23 2.10
C PHE A 308 -29.73 -1.31 1.69
N VAL A 309 -29.86 -0.02 2.00
CA VAL A 309 -28.87 1.02 1.73
C VAL A 309 -28.58 1.74 3.04
N SER A 310 -27.30 1.94 3.36
CA SER A 310 -26.87 2.69 4.56
C SER A 310 -25.68 3.59 4.26
N GLY A 311 -25.54 4.64 5.08
CA GLY A 311 -24.49 5.65 4.92
C GLY A 311 -24.95 6.87 4.14
N ASP A 312 -24.08 7.88 4.13
CA ASP A 312 -24.27 9.13 3.36
C ASP A 312 -23.18 9.21 2.30
N PHE A 313 -23.53 8.91 1.07
CA PHE A 313 -22.61 8.87 -0.06
C PHE A 313 -23.20 9.58 -1.28
N LYS A 314 -22.29 10.07 -2.12
CA LYS A 314 -22.59 10.75 -3.38
C LYS A 314 -22.25 9.86 -4.56
N ARG A 315 -22.71 10.24 -5.77
CA ARG A 315 -22.29 9.62 -7.01
C ARG A 315 -20.75 9.60 -7.12
N GLY A 316 -20.20 8.42 -7.39
CA GLY A 316 -18.75 8.20 -7.46
C GLY A 316 -18.07 7.82 -6.16
N ASP A 317 -18.78 7.84 -5.04
CA ASP A 317 -18.24 7.34 -3.78
C ASP A 317 -18.20 5.81 -3.75
N THR A 318 -17.32 5.28 -2.91
CA THR A 318 -17.20 3.83 -2.71
C THR A 318 -18.13 3.34 -1.62
N VAL A 319 -18.84 2.26 -1.91
CA VAL A 319 -19.66 1.53 -0.93
C VAL A 319 -19.22 0.08 -0.81
N GLU A 320 -19.44 -0.52 0.36
CA GLU A 320 -19.33 -1.95 0.57
C GLU A 320 -20.60 -2.67 0.14
N ILE A 321 -20.45 -3.89 -0.38
CA ILE A 321 -21.54 -4.74 -0.82
C ILE A 321 -21.48 -6.02 0.00
N SER A 322 -22.55 -6.29 0.76
CA SER A 322 -22.69 -7.47 1.62
C SER A 322 -23.80 -8.38 1.08
N GLY A 323 -23.60 -9.69 1.22
CA GLY A 323 -24.61 -10.70 0.93
C GLY A 323 -25.71 -10.75 2.00
N PRO A 324 -26.67 -11.69 1.90
CA PRO A 324 -27.71 -11.86 2.89
C PRO A 324 -27.20 -12.20 4.29
N ASP A 325 -25.99 -12.74 4.37
CA ASP A 325 -25.25 -13.03 5.61
C ASP A 325 -24.69 -11.79 6.32
N GLY A 326 -24.78 -10.61 5.69
CA GLY A 326 -24.22 -9.37 6.18
C GLY A 326 -22.70 -9.26 6.02
N VAL A 327 -22.04 -10.26 5.44
CA VAL A 327 -20.58 -10.25 5.27
C VAL A 327 -20.22 -9.48 3.99
N PRO A 328 -19.37 -8.43 4.10
CA PRO A 328 -18.87 -7.70 2.93
C PRO A 328 -18.07 -8.61 2.01
N PHE A 329 -18.41 -8.63 0.73
CA PHE A 329 -17.71 -9.44 -0.27
C PHE A 329 -17.19 -8.63 -1.48
N ALA A 330 -17.67 -7.40 -1.64
CA ALA A 330 -17.27 -6.55 -2.75
C ALA A 330 -17.28 -5.07 -2.35
N ARG A 331 -16.63 -4.24 -3.17
CA ARG A 331 -16.72 -2.78 -3.14
C ARG A 331 -16.96 -2.24 -4.53
N GLY A 332 -17.62 -1.09 -4.62
CA GLY A 332 -17.83 -0.45 -5.91
C GLY A 332 -18.12 1.03 -5.81
N LEU A 333 -17.91 1.73 -6.95
CA LEU A 333 -18.29 3.14 -7.11
C LEU A 333 -19.74 3.22 -7.52
N VAL A 334 -20.56 3.90 -6.73
CA VAL A 334 -21.98 4.06 -7.01
C VAL A 334 -22.24 5.09 -8.10
N ASN A 335 -23.26 4.84 -8.92
CA ASN A 335 -23.73 5.77 -9.95
C ASN A 335 -24.77 6.78 -9.42
N PHE A 336 -25.27 6.58 -8.19
CA PHE A 336 -26.32 7.39 -7.57
C PHE A 336 -25.91 7.82 -6.18
N GLU A 337 -26.47 8.90 -5.68
CA GLU A 337 -26.35 9.27 -4.27
C GLU A 337 -27.25 8.41 -3.36
N ALA A 338 -27.00 8.44 -2.06
CA ALA A 338 -27.70 7.57 -1.09
C ALA A 338 -29.23 7.77 -1.12
N SER A 339 -29.70 9.01 -1.28
CA SER A 339 -31.13 9.35 -1.37
C SER A 339 -31.81 8.71 -2.57
N ASP A 340 -31.16 8.71 -3.72
CA ASP A 340 -31.68 8.09 -4.94
C ASP A 340 -31.61 6.57 -4.87
N CYS A 341 -30.53 6.01 -4.30
CA CYS A 341 -30.43 4.57 -4.05
C CYS A 341 -31.58 4.05 -3.21
N LEU A 342 -32.00 4.79 -2.17
CA LEU A 342 -33.16 4.43 -1.32
C LEU A 342 -34.47 4.42 -2.10
N ARG A 343 -34.65 5.31 -3.08
CA ARG A 343 -35.87 5.40 -3.91
C ARG A 343 -35.99 4.27 -4.92
N ILE A 344 -34.85 3.80 -5.46
CA ILE A 344 -34.79 2.76 -6.50
C ILE A 344 -34.45 1.37 -5.97
N CYS A 345 -34.17 1.22 -4.68
CA CYS A 345 -33.86 -0.05 -4.02
C CYS A 345 -35.00 -1.08 -4.29
N GLY A 346 -34.66 -2.25 -4.79
CA GLY A 346 -35.60 -3.32 -5.14
C GLY A 346 -36.41 -3.09 -6.43
N ARG A 347 -36.19 -1.98 -7.16
CA ARG A 347 -36.92 -1.64 -8.39
C ARG A 347 -36.24 -2.22 -9.63
N HIS A 348 -37.05 -2.56 -10.66
CA HIS A 348 -36.55 -2.98 -11.94
C HIS A 348 -36.04 -1.78 -12.77
N SER A 349 -35.10 -2.04 -13.70
CA SER A 349 -34.46 -0.99 -14.52
C SER A 349 -35.48 -0.11 -15.27
N ALA A 350 -36.62 -0.65 -15.72
CA ALA A 350 -37.67 0.09 -16.38
C ALA A 350 -38.31 1.18 -15.47
N GLU A 351 -38.44 0.91 -14.18
CA GLU A 351 -39.04 1.84 -13.20
C GLU A 351 -38.07 2.97 -12.81
N ILE A 352 -36.75 2.78 -12.98
CA ILE A 352 -35.74 3.77 -12.60
C ILE A 352 -35.91 5.07 -13.37
N HIS A 353 -36.16 4.96 -14.67
CA HIS A 353 -36.37 6.12 -15.54
C HIS A 353 -37.64 6.90 -15.19
N GLU A 354 -38.67 6.24 -14.64
CA GLU A 354 -39.89 6.87 -14.15
C GLU A 354 -39.63 7.62 -12.83
N ILE A 355 -38.77 7.07 -11.96
CA ILE A 355 -38.50 7.61 -10.62
C ILE A 355 -37.47 8.75 -10.65
N LEU A 356 -36.38 8.58 -11.45
CA LEU A 356 -35.22 9.49 -11.46
C LEU A 356 -35.07 10.29 -12.74
N GLY A 357 -35.87 10.00 -13.79
CA GLY A 357 -35.82 10.69 -15.09
C GLY A 357 -35.13 9.88 -16.19
N PRO A 358 -35.24 10.33 -17.47
CA PRO A 358 -34.89 9.50 -18.62
C PRO A 358 -33.39 9.32 -18.92
N ASN A 359 -32.52 10.11 -18.32
CA ASN A 359 -31.07 10.12 -18.61
C ASN A 359 -30.22 9.65 -17.43
N VAL A 360 -30.63 8.59 -16.75
CA VAL A 360 -29.92 8.02 -15.62
C VAL A 360 -29.35 6.64 -15.96
N ASP A 361 -28.30 6.26 -15.25
CA ASP A 361 -27.71 4.93 -15.39
C ASP A 361 -28.72 3.84 -14.97
N GLU A 362 -28.68 2.68 -15.60
CA GLU A 362 -29.54 1.54 -15.22
C GLU A 362 -28.91 0.72 -14.09
N GLU A 363 -27.59 0.74 -14.02
CA GLU A 363 -26.86 0.00 -13.00
C GLU A 363 -26.55 0.90 -11.81
N LEU A 364 -26.75 0.36 -10.61
CA LEU A 364 -26.34 1.03 -9.38
C LEU A 364 -24.83 1.08 -9.28
N ILE A 365 -24.14 -0.02 -9.68
CA ILE A 365 -22.70 -0.08 -9.81
C ILE A 365 -22.34 -0.87 -11.07
N HIS A 366 -21.63 -0.21 -12.00
CA HIS A 366 -21.15 -0.88 -13.21
C HIS A 366 -20.03 -1.89 -12.86
N ARG A 367 -19.97 -3.03 -13.56
CA ARG A 367 -18.99 -4.11 -13.33
C ARG A 367 -17.53 -3.65 -13.37
N ASP A 368 -17.19 -2.64 -14.17
CA ASP A 368 -15.83 -2.09 -14.24
C ASP A 368 -15.48 -1.23 -13.03
N ASN A 369 -16.49 -0.76 -12.31
CA ASN A 369 -16.40 -0.02 -11.06
C ASN A 369 -16.62 -0.88 -9.83
N LEU A 370 -16.61 -2.22 -9.97
CA LEU A 370 -16.88 -3.18 -8.93
C LEU A 370 -15.70 -4.14 -8.79
N THR A 371 -15.32 -4.43 -7.55
CA THR A 371 -14.23 -5.35 -7.22
C THR A 371 -14.63 -6.27 -6.08
N LEU A 372 -14.26 -7.55 -6.20
CA LEU A 372 -14.44 -8.50 -5.10
C LEU A 372 -13.36 -8.25 -4.04
N LEU A 373 -13.76 -8.29 -2.79
CA LEU A 373 -12.84 -8.40 -1.66
C LEU A 373 -12.34 -9.85 -1.66
N THR A 374 -11.04 -10.03 -1.58
CA THR A 374 -10.45 -11.37 -1.41
C THR A 374 -10.73 -11.79 0.03
N PRO A 375 -11.26 -13.01 0.25
CA PRO A 375 -11.37 -13.55 1.61
C PRO A 375 -10.03 -13.64 2.28
#